data_45d1d72b7693225e55147585c0385af1
#
_entry.id   45d1d72b7693225e55147585c0385af1
#
_cell.length_a   1.000
_cell.length_b   1.000
_cell.length_c   1.000
_cell.angle_alpha   90.00
_cell.angle_beta   90.00
_cell.angle_gamma   90.00
#
_symmetry.space_group_name_H-M   'P 1'
#
loop_
_entity.id
_entity.type
_entity.pdbx_description
1 polymer ?
#
loop_
_entity_poly.entity_id
_entity_poly.type
_entity_poly.pdbx_seq_one_letter_code
_entity_poly.pdbx_strand_id
1 'polypeptide(L)'
;MAFEISEAMYAGLSKLDSGTLTQAAKDAQSFNDLLPTAIDSFKKNATDAGGLINDMVAEINDLMSERSEQKLTEKNRGAVFADLAVGISAVLQTRKDLGVGVPDEIFMTGNSWPQEVAPFRISAFGMDDYNSSDVILKYGKVYYGISLKKKAYQSAPPPTLINNAFSSFFKGTEFTKLQMEMLDAKTRFFAKVIYDACTD
;
A
#
# COMPACT_ATOMS: atom_id res chain seq x y z
N MET A 1 -14.00 5.02 -6.89
CA MET A 1 -12.62 4.55 -6.71
C MET A 1 -12.76 3.39 -5.73
N ALA A 2 -12.42 2.18 -6.11
CA ALA A 2 -12.45 1.06 -5.17
C ALA A 2 -11.28 1.29 -4.20
N PHE A 3 -11.59 1.52 -2.93
CA PHE A 3 -10.59 1.58 -1.88
C PHE A 3 -9.94 0.20 -1.78
N GLU A 4 -8.63 0.17 -1.61
CA GLU A 4 -7.97 -1.12 -1.46
C GLU A 4 -8.12 -1.60 -0.02
N ILE A 5 -9.00 -2.57 0.21
CA ILE A 5 -9.24 -3.19 1.53
C ILE A 5 -7.90 -3.67 2.14
N SER A 6 -6.96 -4.07 1.30
CA SER A 6 -5.61 -4.43 1.69
C SER A 6 -4.88 -3.35 2.50
N GLU A 7 -5.12 -2.06 2.19
CA GLU A 7 -4.53 -0.94 2.91
C GLU A 7 -5.09 -0.83 4.34
N ALA A 8 -6.43 -0.94 4.48
CA ALA A 8 -7.09 -0.94 5.78
C ALA A 8 -6.66 -2.13 6.64
N MET A 9 -6.56 -3.33 6.04
CA MET A 9 -6.10 -4.54 6.74
C MET A 9 -4.64 -4.38 7.18
N TYR A 10 -3.75 -3.93 6.29
CA TYR A 10 -2.35 -3.69 6.63
C TYR A 10 -2.21 -2.68 7.77
N ALA A 11 -2.90 -1.55 7.69
CA ALA A 11 -2.87 -0.51 8.72
C ALA A 11 -3.39 -1.03 10.07
N GLY A 12 -4.56 -1.68 10.10
CA GLY A 12 -5.15 -2.23 11.31
C GLY A 12 -4.27 -3.29 11.97
N LEU A 13 -3.72 -4.22 11.19
CA LEU A 13 -2.83 -5.27 11.65
C LEU A 13 -1.48 -4.73 12.14
N SER A 14 -1.02 -3.60 11.60
CA SER A 14 0.26 -3.00 11.99
C SER A 14 0.31 -2.55 13.46
N LYS A 15 -0.82 -2.40 14.14
CA LYS A 15 -0.89 -2.09 15.59
C LYS A 15 -0.96 -3.33 16.49
N LEU A 16 -1.16 -4.51 15.94
CA LEU A 16 -1.22 -5.75 16.70
C LEU A 16 0.20 -6.31 16.89
N ASP A 17 0.44 -7.00 17.99
CA ASP A 17 1.75 -7.62 18.23
C ASP A 17 2.02 -8.81 17.30
N SER A 18 3.31 -9.13 17.11
CA SER A 18 3.71 -10.19 16.19
C SER A 18 3.31 -11.60 16.67
N GLY A 19 3.11 -11.81 17.99
CA GLY A 19 2.63 -13.06 18.55
C GLY A 19 1.19 -13.34 18.13
N THR A 20 0.31 -12.35 18.28
CA THR A 20 -1.09 -12.38 17.82
C THR A 20 -1.19 -12.67 16.33
N LEU A 21 -0.40 -11.97 15.50
CA LEU A 21 -0.39 -12.19 14.06
C LEU A 21 0.12 -13.59 13.68
N THR A 22 1.15 -14.06 14.35
CA THR A 22 1.72 -15.38 14.10
C THR A 22 0.76 -16.50 14.52
N GLN A 23 0.02 -16.32 15.62
CA GLN A 23 -1.00 -17.26 16.05
C GLN A 23 -2.14 -17.33 15.02
N ALA A 24 -2.66 -16.20 14.58
CA ALA A 24 -3.71 -16.15 13.57
C ALA A 24 -3.29 -16.76 12.22
N ALA A 25 -2.01 -16.69 11.86
CA ALA A 25 -1.49 -17.35 10.66
C ALA A 25 -1.49 -18.90 10.75
N LYS A 26 -1.64 -19.47 11.95
CA LYS A 26 -1.54 -20.92 12.20
C LYS A 26 -2.86 -21.56 12.61
N ASP A 27 -3.80 -20.79 13.12
CA ASP A 27 -5.04 -21.26 13.71
C ASP A 27 -6.25 -20.58 13.08
N ALA A 28 -7.15 -21.36 12.49
CA ALA A 28 -8.31 -20.87 11.77
C ALA A 28 -9.28 -20.06 12.64
N GLN A 29 -9.46 -20.43 13.93
CA GLN A 29 -10.32 -19.69 14.84
C GLN A 29 -9.72 -18.31 15.14
N SER A 30 -8.44 -18.29 15.52
CA SER A 30 -7.70 -17.05 15.76
C SER A 30 -7.68 -16.15 14.53
N PHE A 31 -7.60 -16.74 13.33
CA PHE A 31 -7.66 -16.00 12.07
C PHE A 31 -9.03 -15.33 11.85
N ASN A 32 -10.14 -16.07 12.08
CA ASN A 32 -11.48 -15.52 11.92
C ASN A 32 -11.77 -14.42 12.95
N ASP A 33 -11.31 -14.61 14.20
CA ASP A 33 -11.48 -13.64 15.29
C ASP A 33 -10.63 -12.38 15.10
N LEU A 34 -9.61 -12.46 14.26
CA LEU A 34 -8.71 -11.34 13.97
C LEU A 34 -9.38 -10.24 13.13
N LEU A 35 -10.30 -10.59 12.24
CA LEU A 35 -10.91 -9.62 11.32
C LEU A 35 -11.59 -8.44 12.04
N PRO A 36 -12.52 -8.63 13.00
CA PRO A 36 -13.09 -7.52 13.75
C PRO A 36 -12.03 -6.75 14.52
N THR A 37 -11.03 -7.43 15.09
CA THR A 37 -9.93 -6.79 15.81
C THR A 37 -9.09 -5.90 14.90
N ALA A 38 -8.81 -6.33 13.67
CA ALA A 38 -8.07 -5.54 12.69
C ALA A 38 -8.85 -4.30 12.26
N ILE A 39 -10.16 -4.42 12.03
CA ILE A 39 -11.04 -3.30 11.66
C ILE A 39 -11.10 -2.28 12.81
N ASP A 40 -11.30 -2.73 14.04
CA ASP A 40 -11.36 -1.85 15.21
C ASP A 40 -10.01 -1.18 15.46
N SER A 41 -8.91 -1.90 15.30
CA SER A 41 -7.56 -1.35 15.37
C SER A 41 -7.32 -0.29 14.30
N PHE A 42 -7.75 -0.52 13.07
CA PHE A 42 -7.68 0.44 11.97
C PHE A 42 -8.42 1.73 12.33
N LYS A 43 -9.70 1.63 12.71
CA LYS A 43 -10.52 2.79 13.10
C LYS A 43 -9.92 3.59 14.25
N LYS A 44 -9.33 2.91 15.23
CA LYS A 44 -8.83 3.52 16.45
C LYS A 44 -7.46 4.18 16.28
N ASN A 45 -6.60 3.59 15.46
CA ASN A 45 -5.16 3.92 15.47
C ASN A 45 -4.64 4.54 14.19
N ALA A 46 -5.38 4.44 13.07
CA ALA A 46 -5.00 5.11 11.85
C ALA A 46 -5.47 6.57 11.85
N THR A 47 -4.69 7.42 11.24
CA THR A 47 -5.00 8.84 11.03
C THR A 47 -5.13 9.11 9.54
N ASP A 48 -6.19 9.78 9.12
CA ASP A 48 -6.41 10.18 7.74
C ASP A 48 -6.78 11.67 7.63
N ALA A 49 -6.84 12.14 6.39
CA ALA A 49 -7.42 13.43 6.06
C ALA A 49 -8.53 13.19 5.01
N GLY A 50 -9.77 13.61 5.34
CA GLY A 50 -10.90 13.56 4.40
C GLY A 50 -11.84 12.37 4.53
N GLY A 51 -11.79 11.62 5.64
CA GLY A 51 -12.78 10.57 5.94
C GLY A 51 -12.49 9.21 5.30
N LEU A 52 -11.29 9.00 4.76
CA LEU A 52 -10.88 7.77 4.10
C LEU A 52 -11.08 6.51 4.96
N ILE A 53 -10.79 6.59 6.27
CA ILE A 53 -10.98 5.48 7.21
C ILE A 53 -12.45 5.07 7.29
N ASN A 54 -13.35 6.04 7.39
CA ASN A 54 -14.79 5.75 7.48
C ASN A 54 -15.31 5.11 6.19
N ASP A 55 -14.86 5.60 5.04
CA ASP A 55 -15.24 5.06 3.74
C ASP A 55 -14.76 3.61 3.56
N MET A 56 -13.51 3.32 3.91
CA MET A 56 -12.95 1.98 3.86
C MET A 56 -13.68 1.01 4.81
N VAL A 57 -14.00 1.44 6.02
CA VAL A 57 -14.75 0.61 6.98
C VAL A 57 -16.17 0.36 6.51
N ALA A 58 -16.83 1.34 5.91
CA ALA A 58 -18.16 1.17 5.33
C ALA A 58 -18.12 0.13 4.20
N GLU A 59 -17.15 0.21 3.30
CA GLU A 59 -16.97 -0.74 2.21
C GLU A 59 -16.72 -2.17 2.72
N ILE A 60 -15.84 -2.34 3.73
CA ILE A 60 -15.61 -3.66 4.33
C ILE A 60 -16.90 -4.23 4.92
N ASN A 61 -17.67 -3.41 5.66
CA ASN A 61 -18.93 -3.83 6.25
C ASN A 61 -19.96 -4.22 5.18
N ASP A 62 -20.04 -3.46 4.08
CA ASP A 62 -20.93 -3.78 2.97
C ASP A 62 -20.55 -5.11 2.30
N LEU A 63 -19.28 -5.37 2.10
CA LEU A 63 -18.78 -6.64 1.55
C LEU A 63 -18.99 -7.83 2.48
N MET A 64 -19.00 -7.59 3.80
CA MET A 64 -19.27 -8.61 4.82
C MET A 64 -20.77 -8.80 5.09
N SER A 65 -21.65 -7.88 4.62
CA SER A 65 -23.07 -7.93 4.87
C SER A 65 -23.77 -9.04 4.05
N GLU A 66 -24.92 -9.52 4.56
CA GLU A 66 -25.72 -10.55 3.90
C GLU A 66 -26.71 -10.02 2.83
N ARG A 67 -26.59 -8.74 2.47
CA ARG A 67 -27.57 -8.05 1.60
C ARG A 67 -27.44 -8.35 0.11
N SER A 68 -26.41 -9.08 -0.32
CA SER A 68 -26.21 -9.45 -1.72
C SER A 68 -26.61 -10.92 -1.97
N GLU A 69 -26.80 -11.29 -3.24
CA GLU A 69 -27.04 -12.70 -3.63
C GLU A 69 -25.95 -13.60 -3.04
N GLN A 70 -26.32 -14.75 -2.48
CA GLN A 70 -25.45 -15.60 -1.66
C GLN A 70 -24.06 -15.88 -2.27
N LYS A 71 -23.97 -16.12 -3.58
CA LYS A 71 -22.71 -16.37 -4.28
C LYS A 71 -21.78 -15.14 -4.34
N LEU A 72 -22.36 -13.94 -4.48
CA LEU A 72 -21.59 -12.70 -4.45
C LEU A 72 -21.09 -12.40 -3.05
N THR A 73 -21.92 -12.68 -2.03
CA THR A 73 -21.56 -12.52 -0.62
C THR A 73 -20.40 -13.41 -0.22
N GLU A 74 -20.42 -14.70 -0.59
CA GLU A 74 -19.30 -15.62 -0.31
C GLU A 74 -18.00 -15.17 -1.01
N LYS A 75 -18.08 -14.72 -2.26
CA LYS A 75 -16.94 -14.19 -3.00
C LYS A 75 -16.38 -12.93 -2.34
N ASN A 76 -17.24 -12.01 -1.92
CA ASN A 76 -16.85 -10.76 -1.29
C ASN A 76 -16.19 -11.00 0.07
N ARG A 77 -16.79 -11.85 0.91
CA ARG A 77 -16.20 -12.28 2.19
C ARG A 77 -14.84 -12.95 1.98
N GLY A 78 -14.75 -13.84 0.99
CA GLY A 78 -13.50 -14.49 0.63
C GLY A 78 -12.40 -13.49 0.23
N ALA A 79 -12.75 -12.41 -0.46
CA ALA A 79 -11.81 -11.35 -0.82
C ALA A 79 -11.32 -10.59 0.43
N VAL A 80 -12.20 -10.24 1.37
CA VAL A 80 -11.83 -9.58 2.63
C VAL A 80 -10.90 -10.47 3.46
N PHE A 81 -11.19 -11.77 3.60
CA PHE A 81 -10.32 -12.71 4.30
C PHE A 81 -8.99 -12.95 3.59
N ALA A 82 -8.97 -12.92 2.24
CA ALA A 82 -7.73 -12.99 1.48
C ALA A 82 -6.84 -11.75 1.76
N ASP A 83 -7.42 -10.56 1.81
CA ASP A 83 -6.70 -9.33 2.14
C ASP A 83 -6.20 -9.34 3.60
N LEU A 84 -6.97 -9.91 4.54
CA LEU A 84 -6.52 -10.14 5.92
C LEU A 84 -5.28 -11.04 5.96
N ALA A 85 -5.31 -12.18 5.26
CA ALA A 85 -4.20 -13.14 5.23
C ALA A 85 -2.92 -12.52 4.61
N VAL A 86 -3.08 -11.79 3.50
CA VAL A 86 -1.97 -11.04 2.87
C VAL A 86 -1.45 -9.96 3.81
N GLY A 87 -2.34 -9.24 4.48
CA GLY A 87 -1.98 -8.21 5.46
C GLY A 87 -1.12 -8.74 6.61
N ILE A 88 -1.49 -9.90 7.20
CA ILE A 88 -0.68 -10.55 8.24
C ILE A 88 0.75 -10.80 7.74
N SER A 89 0.87 -11.42 6.58
CA SER A 89 2.18 -11.73 5.98
C SER A 89 2.99 -10.48 5.68
N ALA A 90 2.35 -9.46 5.13
CA ALA A 90 2.99 -8.19 4.79
C ALA A 90 3.49 -7.45 6.04
N VAL A 91 2.69 -7.37 7.11
CA VAL A 91 3.11 -6.72 8.35
C VAL A 91 4.28 -7.45 9.00
N LEU A 92 4.21 -8.78 9.09
CA LEU A 92 5.30 -9.59 9.67
C LEU A 92 6.59 -9.46 8.85
N GLN A 93 6.48 -9.44 7.52
CA GLN A 93 7.63 -9.26 6.63
C GLN A 93 8.23 -7.85 6.77
N THR A 94 7.39 -6.80 6.76
CA THR A 94 7.84 -5.42 6.97
C THR A 94 8.62 -5.26 8.27
N ARG A 95 8.10 -5.81 9.37
CA ARG A 95 8.80 -5.77 10.66
C ARG A 95 10.15 -6.47 10.64
N LYS A 96 10.20 -7.63 10.00
CA LYS A 96 11.44 -8.39 9.83
C LYS A 96 12.46 -7.61 9.00
N ASP A 97 12.04 -7.05 7.87
CA ASP A 97 12.93 -6.37 6.93
C ASP A 97 13.47 -5.04 7.49
N LEU A 98 12.63 -4.32 8.22
CA LEU A 98 13.01 -3.06 8.85
C LEU A 98 13.63 -3.22 10.25
N GLY A 99 13.54 -4.39 10.86
CA GLY A 99 13.98 -4.62 12.24
C GLY A 99 13.19 -3.84 13.29
N VAL A 100 11.89 -3.60 13.03
CA VAL A 100 11.01 -2.77 13.88
C VAL A 100 9.88 -3.59 14.51
N GLY A 101 9.26 -3.02 15.55
CA GLY A 101 8.09 -3.60 16.21
C GLY A 101 6.76 -3.02 15.73
N VAL A 102 5.89 -2.69 16.71
CA VAL A 102 4.62 -1.99 16.47
C VAL A 102 4.91 -0.50 16.26
N PRO A 103 4.35 0.15 15.23
CA PRO A 103 4.55 1.57 15.01
C PRO A 103 3.87 2.43 16.10
N ASP A 104 4.42 3.62 16.36
CA ASP A 104 3.80 4.58 17.27
C ASP A 104 2.53 5.16 16.67
N GLU A 105 2.57 5.53 15.39
CA GLU A 105 1.45 6.11 14.65
C GLU A 105 1.37 5.54 13.24
N ILE A 106 0.17 5.57 12.66
CA ILE A 106 -0.13 5.11 11.31
C ILE A 106 -0.92 6.23 10.60
N PHE A 107 -0.46 6.61 9.42
CA PHE A 107 -1.12 7.59 8.59
C PHE A 107 -1.57 6.95 7.28
N MET A 108 -2.84 7.16 6.93
CA MET A 108 -3.39 6.79 5.62
C MET A 108 -3.14 7.93 4.65
N THR A 109 -2.63 7.59 3.48
CA THR A 109 -2.34 8.53 2.41
C THR A 109 -3.22 8.20 1.21
N GLY A 110 -4.02 9.10 0.81
CA GLY A 110 -4.91 8.96 -0.34
C GLY A 110 -4.89 10.26 -1.13
N ASN A 111 -6.05 10.73 -1.54
CA ASN A 111 -6.19 12.04 -2.20
C ASN A 111 -5.78 13.21 -1.28
N SER A 112 -5.96 13.03 0.03
CA SER A 112 -5.60 14.02 1.06
C SER A 112 -4.66 13.37 2.06
N TRP A 113 -3.60 14.08 2.44
CA TRP A 113 -2.61 13.61 3.39
C TRP A 113 -2.79 14.29 4.75
N PRO A 114 -2.70 13.58 5.89
CA PRO A 114 -2.64 14.17 7.20
C PRO A 114 -1.53 15.21 7.31
N GLN A 115 -1.79 16.31 8.03
CA GLN A 115 -0.89 17.46 8.10
C GLN A 115 0.54 17.11 8.50
N GLU A 116 0.71 16.16 9.40
CA GLU A 116 2.03 15.73 9.89
C GLU A 116 2.89 15.10 8.78
N VAL A 117 2.27 14.34 7.87
CA VAL A 117 2.98 13.61 6.80
C VAL A 117 2.85 14.28 5.43
N ALA A 118 2.02 15.31 5.31
CA ALA A 118 1.85 16.07 4.07
C ALA A 118 3.17 16.59 3.46
N PRO A 119 4.17 17.02 4.24
CA PRO A 119 5.46 17.44 3.69
C PRO A 119 6.21 16.33 2.93
N PHE A 120 5.96 15.06 3.24
CA PHE A 120 6.60 13.93 2.57
C PHE A 120 6.01 13.61 1.20
N ARG A 121 4.85 14.19 0.85
CA ARG A 121 4.25 14.07 -0.48
C ARG A 121 5.08 14.73 -1.56
N ILE A 122 5.77 15.81 -1.20
CA ILE A 122 6.53 16.67 -2.10
C ILE A 122 8.00 16.28 -2.02
N SER A 123 8.68 16.23 -3.18
CA SER A 123 10.13 16.02 -3.21
C SER A 123 10.88 17.24 -2.68
N ALA A 124 12.17 17.05 -2.33
CA ALA A 124 13.08 18.13 -1.98
C ALA A 124 13.22 19.22 -3.07
N PHE A 125 12.81 18.91 -4.29
CA PHE A 125 12.82 19.82 -5.44
C PHE A 125 11.42 20.42 -5.75
N GLY A 126 10.46 20.28 -4.83
CA GLY A 126 9.13 20.86 -4.99
C GLY A 126 8.20 20.13 -5.97
N MET A 127 8.50 18.86 -6.30
CA MET A 127 7.62 18.07 -7.16
C MET A 127 6.49 17.46 -6.33
N ASP A 128 5.25 17.77 -6.70
CA ASP A 128 4.06 17.17 -6.13
C ASP A 128 3.97 15.68 -6.49
N ASP A 129 3.29 14.91 -5.62
CA ASP A 129 3.03 13.48 -5.81
C ASP A 129 4.29 12.62 -6.01
N TYR A 130 5.42 13.07 -5.47
CA TYR A 130 6.67 12.31 -5.51
C TYR A 130 6.58 11.00 -4.72
N ASN A 131 5.90 11.04 -3.60
CA ASN A 131 5.73 9.89 -2.72
C ASN A 131 4.35 9.24 -2.97
N SER A 132 4.36 8.00 -3.43
CA SER A 132 3.17 7.19 -3.73
C SER A 132 2.88 6.14 -2.64
N SER A 133 3.28 6.41 -1.40
CA SER A 133 2.96 5.51 -0.29
C SER A 133 1.46 5.50 -0.02
N ASP A 134 0.92 4.32 0.27
CA ASP A 134 -0.49 4.11 0.61
C ASP A 134 -0.69 4.23 2.13
N VAL A 135 0.33 3.83 2.90
CA VAL A 135 0.37 3.91 4.36
C VAL A 135 1.73 4.43 4.81
N ILE A 136 1.76 5.29 5.82
CA ILE A 136 3.01 5.72 6.46
C ILE A 136 3.00 5.23 7.91
N LEU A 137 4.07 4.54 8.30
CA LEU A 137 4.32 4.06 9.65
C LEU A 137 5.35 4.95 10.32
N LYS A 138 5.06 5.41 11.54
CA LYS A 138 5.98 6.22 12.36
C LYS A 138 6.54 5.41 13.51
N TYR A 139 7.84 5.52 13.71
CA TYR A 139 8.59 4.93 14.83
C TYR A 139 9.50 6.03 15.42
N GLY A 140 9.10 6.62 16.53
CA GLY A 140 9.78 7.76 17.10
C GLY A 140 9.83 8.95 16.13
N LYS A 141 11.01 9.22 15.57
CA LYS A 141 11.23 10.29 14.59
C LYS A 141 11.39 9.78 13.16
N VAL A 142 11.27 8.47 12.95
CA VAL A 142 11.48 7.84 11.64
C VAL A 142 10.11 7.50 11.02
N TYR A 143 9.96 7.79 9.73
CA TYR A 143 8.75 7.51 8.96
C TYR A 143 9.10 6.55 7.83
N TYR A 144 8.31 5.50 7.69
CA TYR A 144 8.42 4.53 6.58
C TYR A 144 7.17 4.60 5.71
N GLY A 145 7.35 4.96 4.46
CA GLY A 145 6.30 4.90 3.45
C GLY A 145 6.15 3.49 2.89
N ILE A 146 4.96 2.94 2.98
CA ILE A 146 4.61 1.60 2.49
C ILE A 146 3.70 1.77 1.28
N SER A 147 4.10 1.21 0.15
CA SER A 147 3.24 1.11 -1.03
C SER A 147 2.82 -0.33 -1.23
N LEU A 148 1.52 -0.58 -1.13
CA LEU A 148 0.92 -1.90 -1.25
C LEU A 148 0.57 -2.19 -2.71
N LYS A 149 1.06 -3.30 -3.23
CA LYS A 149 0.78 -3.72 -4.61
C LYS A 149 0.18 -5.12 -4.61
N LYS A 150 -1.08 -5.22 -5.01
CA LYS A 150 -1.82 -6.48 -5.09
C LYS A 150 -1.56 -7.14 -6.45
N LYS A 151 -1.18 -8.41 -6.45
CA LYS A 151 -1.15 -9.21 -7.67
C LYS A 151 -2.54 -9.65 -8.05
N ALA A 152 -2.89 -9.59 -9.33
CA ALA A 152 -4.18 -10.04 -9.83
C ALA A 152 -4.40 -11.55 -9.59
N TYR A 153 -3.30 -12.35 -9.64
CA TYR A 153 -3.28 -13.79 -9.38
C TYR A 153 -1.85 -14.24 -9.02
N GLN A 154 -1.72 -15.40 -8.40
CA GLN A 154 -0.45 -15.86 -7.83
C GLN A 154 0.72 -15.93 -8.83
N SER A 155 0.44 -16.34 -10.08
CA SER A 155 1.42 -16.41 -11.17
C SER A 155 1.59 -15.09 -11.93
N ALA A 156 0.89 -14.01 -11.53
CA ALA A 156 1.09 -12.70 -12.15
C ALA A 156 2.54 -12.24 -11.96
N PRO A 157 3.16 -11.62 -12.96
CA PRO A 157 4.47 -11.02 -12.78
C PRO A 157 4.43 -10.00 -11.63
N PRO A 158 5.55 -9.78 -10.93
CA PRO A 158 5.61 -8.72 -9.93
C PRO A 158 5.16 -7.40 -10.56
N PRO A 159 4.44 -6.54 -9.80
CA PRO A 159 4.03 -5.24 -10.30
C PRO A 159 5.26 -4.50 -10.83
N THR A 160 5.26 -4.21 -12.12
CA THR A 160 6.33 -3.40 -12.69
C THR A 160 6.06 -1.96 -12.26
N LEU A 161 6.94 -1.39 -11.47
CA LEU A 161 6.99 0.05 -11.27
C LEU A 161 7.38 0.69 -12.60
N ILE A 162 6.44 0.81 -13.51
CA ILE A 162 6.60 1.73 -14.64
C ILE A 162 6.39 3.11 -14.04
N ASN A 163 7.45 3.63 -13.47
CA ASN A 163 7.46 5.01 -13.10
C ASN A 163 7.39 5.83 -14.39
N ASN A 164 6.26 6.49 -14.61
CA ASN A 164 6.20 7.67 -15.48
C ASN A 164 7.03 8.82 -14.87
N ALA A 165 7.86 8.50 -13.89
CA ALA A 165 8.67 9.44 -13.14
C ALA A 165 9.48 10.36 -14.04
N PHE A 166 9.93 9.87 -15.19
CA PHE A 166 10.73 10.71 -16.09
C PHE A 166 9.91 11.87 -16.71
N SER A 167 8.70 11.61 -17.17
CA SER A 167 7.84 12.65 -17.71
C SER A 167 7.20 13.51 -16.61
N SER A 168 6.91 12.92 -15.44
CA SER A 168 6.38 13.64 -14.29
C SER A 168 7.47 14.45 -13.57
N PHE A 169 8.71 13.95 -13.56
CA PHE A 169 9.85 14.60 -12.93
C PHE A 169 10.15 15.97 -13.52
N PHE A 170 9.94 16.13 -14.83
CA PHE A 170 10.20 17.36 -15.54
C PHE A 170 8.93 18.15 -15.94
N LYS A 171 7.76 17.69 -15.52
CA LYS A 171 6.50 18.35 -15.82
C LYS A 171 6.47 19.74 -15.18
N GLY A 172 6.39 20.77 -16.02
CA GLY A 172 6.33 22.16 -15.55
C GLY A 172 7.68 22.83 -15.28
N THR A 173 8.81 22.20 -15.62
CA THR A 173 10.14 22.82 -15.53
C THR A 173 10.60 23.37 -16.87
N GLU A 174 11.49 24.40 -16.86
CA GLU A 174 12.10 24.95 -18.06
C GLU A 174 13.19 24.06 -18.67
N PHE A 175 13.40 22.85 -18.15
CA PHE A 175 14.43 21.92 -18.56
C PHE A 175 14.02 20.99 -19.71
N THR A 176 13.20 21.48 -20.65
CA THR A 176 12.71 20.67 -21.78
C THR A 176 13.85 20.04 -22.60
N LYS A 177 14.96 20.77 -22.79
CA LYS A 177 16.13 20.27 -23.53
C LYS A 177 16.79 19.12 -22.75
N LEU A 178 17.01 19.28 -21.46
CA LEU A 178 17.59 18.24 -20.58
C LEU A 178 16.68 17.02 -20.50
N GLN A 179 15.37 17.23 -20.44
CA GLN A 179 14.38 16.14 -20.46
C GLN A 179 14.49 15.34 -21.76
N MET A 180 14.61 15.99 -22.90
CA MET A 180 14.78 15.32 -24.20
C MET A 180 16.10 14.56 -24.29
N GLU A 181 17.20 15.15 -23.83
CA GLU A 181 18.51 14.51 -23.81
C GLU A 181 18.53 13.28 -22.90
N MET A 182 17.89 13.35 -21.73
CA MET A 182 17.78 12.22 -20.81
C MET A 182 16.86 11.12 -21.36
N LEU A 183 15.75 11.49 -22.03
CA LEU A 183 14.87 10.53 -22.67
C LEU A 183 15.57 9.79 -23.82
N ASP A 184 16.35 10.51 -24.62
CA ASP A 184 17.14 9.94 -25.71
C ASP A 184 18.26 9.02 -25.18
N ALA A 185 18.96 9.43 -24.10
CA ALA A 185 19.96 8.59 -23.44
C ALA A 185 19.33 7.31 -22.87
N LYS A 186 18.14 7.43 -22.24
CA LYS A 186 17.38 6.29 -21.75
C LYS A 186 16.99 5.34 -22.89
N THR A 187 16.44 5.88 -23.97
CA THR A 187 16.02 5.08 -25.12
C THR A 187 17.20 4.33 -25.75
N ARG A 188 18.34 5.00 -25.90
CA ARG A 188 19.58 4.37 -26.41
C ARG A 188 20.10 3.28 -25.46
N PHE A 189 20.07 3.53 -24.16
CA PHE A 189 20.48 2.55 -23.17
C PHE A 189 19.60 1.27 -23.22
N PHE A 190 18.29 1.44 -23.22
CA PHE A 190 17.38 0.29 -23.26
C PHE A 190 17.44 -0.44 -24.61
N ALA A 191 17.54 0.28 -25.73
CA ALA A 191 17.70 -0.33 -27.04
C ALA A 191 18.96 -1.19 -27.11
N LYS A 192 20.08 -0.69 -26.57
CA LYS A 192 21.33 -1.44 -26.51
C LYS A 192 21.22 -2.68 -25.62
N VAL A 193 20.69 -2.54 -24.38
CA VAL A 193 20.55 -3.65 -23.44
C VAL A 193 19.62 -4.74 -24.00
N ILE A 194 18.50 -4.34 -24.63
CA ILE A 194 17.57 -5.30 -25.24
C ILE A 194 18.21 -5.96 -26.45
N TYR A 195 18.91 -5.19 -27.28
CA TYR A 195 19.58 -5.74 -28.45
C TYR A 195 20.66 -6.75 -28.06
N ASP A 196 21.53 -6.38 -27.12
CA ASP A 196 22.59 -7.26 -26.63
C ASP A 196 22.02 -8.55 -26.00
N ALA A 197 20.91 -8.43 -25.26
CA ALA A 197 20.24 -9.59 -24.65
C ALA A 197 19.48 -10.50 -25.64
N CYS A 198 19.17 -10.02 -26.85
CA CYS A 198 18.51 -10.82 -27.89
C CYS A 198 19.46 -11.39 -28.93
N THR A 199 20.75 -11.03 -28.89
CA THR A 199 21.76 -11.46 -29.87
C THR A 199 22.76 -12.49 -29.31
N ASP A 200 22.70 -12.76 -28.00
CA ASP A 200 23.40 -13.87 -27.32
C ASP A 200 22.50 -15.10 -27.22
#